data_fdb10998fda8c040a61e7ed4f5608bfd
#
_entry.id   fdb10998fda8c040a61e7ed4f5608bfd
#
_cell.length_a   1.000
_cell.length_b   1.000
_cell.length_c   1.000
_cell.angle_alpha   90.00
_cell.angle_beta   90.00
_cell.angle_gamma   90.00
#
_symmetry.space_group_name_H-M   'P 1'
#
loop_
_entity.id
_entity.type
_entity.pdbx_description
1 polymer ?
#
loop_
_entity_poly.entity_id
_entity_poly.type
_entity_poly.pdbx_seq_one_letter_code
_entity_poly.pdbx_strand_id
1 'polypeptide(L)'
;MHGIEITLTELVRDGIAGKDKAITAYDDMLWKIRAGYASVLYAIATVSITLIDKTKWKVPQSQALAIAVALTVGFTIAAFVLDLQIIRSKLRVIDSKEALIDFTLRVQDGMDPKEWRGRPLKNLLHNCGEGRAHINWRRHSSIWPVVVLYCCSAIPILIACYVIAA
;
A
#
# COMPACT_ATOMS: atom_id res chain seq x y z
N MET A 1 -44.47 3.32 11.72
CA MET A 1 -43.05 2.99 11.37
C MET A 1 -42.96 3.02 9.86
N HIS A 2 -42.50 4.10 9.26
CA HIS A 2 -42.20 4.16 7.82
C HIS A 2 -40.88 3.42 7.62
N GLY A 3 -40.96 2.22 7.08
CA GLY A 3 -39.77 1.51 6.60
C GLY A 3 -39.14 2.32 5.47
N ILE A 4 -37.90 2.73 5.64
CA ILE A 4 -37.13 3.34 4.56
C ILE A 4 -36.90 2.24 3.52
N GLU A 5 -37.69 2.23 2.45
CA GLU A 5 -37.40 1.41 1.25
C GLU A 5 -36.19 2.05 0.54
N ILE A 6 -34.99 1.60 0.93
CA ILE A 6 -33.79 1.94 0.19
C ILE A 6 -33.87 1.19 -1.14
N THR A 7 -33.91 1.91 -2.24
CA THR A 7 -33.90 1.30 -3.55
C THR A 7 -32.54 0.62 -3.81
N LEU A 8 -32.53 -0.49 -4.56
CA LEU A 8 -31.28 -1.20 -4.93
C LEU A 8 -30.24 -0.24 -5.55
N THR A 9 -30.73 0.71 -6.34
CA THR A 9 -29.89 1.73 -6.99
C THR A 9 -29.21 2.65 -5.99
N GLU A 10 -29.89 3.09 -4.95
CA GLU A 10 -29.30 3.91 -3.87
C GLU A 10 -28.26 3.12 -3.08
N LEU A 11 -28.56 1.87 -2.74
CA LEU A 11 -27.64 1.00 -2.01
C LEU A 11 -26.35 0.77 -2.81
N VAL A 12 -26.45 0.55 -4.11
CA VAL A 12 -25.29 0.37 -4.99
C VAL A 12 -24.49 1.67 -5.14
N ARG A 13 -25.17 2.80 -5.32
CA ARG A 13 -24.51 4.11 -5.40
C ARG A 13 -23.73 4.43 -4.13
N ASP A 14 -24.32 4.19 -2.98
CA ASP A 14 -23.67 4.42 -1.69
C ASP A 14 -22.50 3.44 -1.48
N GLY A 15 -22.65 2.20 -1.93
CA GLY A 15 -21.58 1.22 -1.95
C GLY A 15 -20.38 1.65 -2.81
N ILE A 16 -20.62 2.20 -3.99
CA ILE A 16 -19.56 2.74 -4.87
C ILE A 16 -18.89 3.95 -4.20
N ALA A 17 -19.66 4.90 -3.67
CA ALA A 17 -19.13 6.07 -2.98
C ALA A 17 -18.28 5.70 -1.75
N GLY A 18 -18.70 4.68 -0.99
CA GLY A 18 -17.94 4.13 0.13
C GLY A 18 -16.58 3.55 -0.32
N LYS A 19 -16.56 2.87 -1.47
CA LYS A 19 -15.32 2.32 -2.03
C LYS A 19 -14.37 3.41 -2.52
N ASP A 20 -14.88 4.48 -3.10
CA ASP A 20 -14.05 5.62 -3.51
C ASP A 20 -13.37 6.28 -2.30
N LYS A 21 -14.10 6.46 -1.20
CA LYS A 21 -13.53 6.93 0.07
C LYS A 21 -12.45 5.99 0.60
N ALA A 22 -12.68 4.68 0.53
CA ALA A 22 -11.68 3.69 0.96
C ALA A 22 -10.43 3.73 0.08
N ILE A 23 -10.56 3.84 -1.25
CA ILE A 23 -9.43 3.97 -2.18
C ILE A 23 -8.60 5.21 -1.84
N THR A 24 -9.25 6.37 -1.63
CA THR A 24 -8.57 7.61 -1.23
C THR A 24 -7.84 7.45 0.11
N ALA A 25 -8.47 6.80 1.10
CA ALA A 25 -7.82 6.53 2.38
C ALA A 25 -6.58 5.64 2.24
N TYR A 26 -6.60 4.64 1.35
CA TYR A 26 -5.41 3.82 1.06
C TYR A 26 -4.30 4.63 0.38
N ASP A 27 -4.63 5.56 -0.51
CA ASP A 27 -3.64 6.46 -1.14
C ASP A 27 -2.98 7.36 -0.10
N ASP A 28 -3.74 7.91 0.83
CA ASP A 28 -3.22 8.69 1.95
C ASP A 28 -2.29 7.86 2.86
N MET A 29 -2.67 6.61 3.15
CA MET A 29 -1.82 5.69 3.92
C MET A 29 -0.52 5.38 3.20
N LEU A 30 -0.57 5.08 1.89
CA LEU A 30 0.62 4.82 1.07
C LEU A 30 1.56 6.03 1.08
N TRP A 31 1.01 7.23 0.91
CA TRP A 31 1.80 8.46 0.97
C TRP A 31 2.49 8.65 2.32
N LYS A 32 1.77 8.44 3.43
CA LYS A 32 2.31 8.56 4.78
C LYS A 32 3.42 7.55 5.05
N ILE A 33 3.28 6.30 4.60
CA ILE A 33 4.32 5.28 4.75
C ILE A 33 5.57 5.67 3.96
N ARG A 34 5.42 6.10 2.71
CA ARG A 34 6.55 6.50 1.86
C ARG A 34 7.26 7.73 2.39
N ALA A 35 6.52 8.74 2.85
CA ALA A 35 7.08 9.92 3.48
C ALA A 35 7.78 9.58 4.81
N GLY A 36 7.17 8.73 5.65
CA GLY A 36 7.79 8.23 6.88
C GLY A 36 9.08 7.44 6.61
N TYR A 37 9.06 6.55 5.62
CA TYR A 37 10.25 5.82 5.18
C TYR A 37 11.39 6.76 4.73
N ALA A 38 11.10 7.75 3.88
CA ALA A 38 12.08 8.73 3.45
C ALA A 38 12.67 9.52 4.63
N SER A 39 11.83 9.91 5.59
CA SER A 39 12.28 10.62 6.81
C SER A 39 13.19 9.75 7.68
N VAL A 40 12.88 8.47 7.85
CA VAL A 40 13.71 7.51 8.59
C VAL A 40 15.05 7.29 7.88
N LEU A 41 15.04 7.11 6.55
CA LEU A 41 16.28 6.98 5.78
C LEU A 41 17.18 8.21 5.92
N TYR A 42 16.60 9.41 5.87
CA TYR A 42 17.34 10.64 6.08
C TYR A 42 17.95 10.70 7.50
N ALA A 43 17.20 10.31 8.52
CA ALA A 43 17.70 10.25 9.89
C ALA A 43 18.83 9.22 10.03
N ILE A 44 18.70 8.01 9.45
CA ILE A 44 19.77 7.00 9.44
C ILE A 44 21.02 7.54 8.76
N ALA A 45 20.90 8.19 7.59
CA ALA A 45 22.02 8.76 6.89
C ALA A 45 22.74 9.82 7.74
N THR A 46 21.99 10.73 8.37
CA THR A 46 22.54 11.79 9.23
C THR A 46 23.28 11.21 10.44
N VAL A 47 22.65 10.24 11.13
CA VAL A 47 23.28 9.58 12.28
C VAL A 47 24.51 8.79 11.85
N SER A 48 24.47 8.10 10.70
CA SER A 48 25.62 7.34 10.20
C SER A 48 26.82 8.25 9.92
N ILE A 49 26.61 9.41 9.28
CA ILE A 49 27.67 10.38 9.03
C ILE A 49 28.28 10.88 10.35
N THR A 50 27.45 11.18 11.35
CA THR A 50 27.93 11.66 12.64
C THR A 50 28.66 10.60 13.47
N LEU A 51 28.26 9.33 13.35
CA LEU A 51 28.94 8.21 14.02
C LEU A 51 30.29 7.86 13.40
N ILE A 52 30.45 8.07 12.10
CA ILE A 52 31.68 7.81 11.37
C ILE A 52 32.70 8.95 11.61
N ASP A 53 32.25 10.15 11.98
CA ASP A 53 33.15 11.25 12.35
C ASP A 53 33.93 10.88 13.65
N LYS A 54 35.16 10.40 13.46
CA LYS A 54 36.07 9.85 14.47
C LYS A 54 36.34 10.76 15.66
N THR A 55 36.00 12.06 15.57
CA THR A 55 36.31 13.05 16.59
C THR A 55 35.37 13.03 17.79
N LYS A 56 34.16 12.46 17.66
CA LYS A 56 33.10 12.60 18.65
C LYS A 56 32.70 11.32 19.37
N TRP A 57 32.89 10.15 18.77
CA TRP A 57 32.39 8.89 19.32
C TRP A 57 33.45 7.80 19.36
N LYS A 58 33.56 7.07 20.49
CA LYS A 58 34.51 5.95 20.70
C LYS A 58 33.99 4.61 20.09
N VAL A 59 33.09 4.65 19.11
CA VAL A 59 32.55 3.44 18.51
C VAL A 59 33.46 2.99 17.36
N PRO A 60 33.85 1.71 17.28
CA PRO A 60 34.60 1.18 16.15
C PRO A 60 33.82 1.40 14.85
N GLN A 61 34.51 1.90 13.84
CA GLN A 61 33.92 2.25 12.53
C GLN A 61 33.17 1.09 11.90
N SER A 62 33.67 -0.14 12.02
CA SER A 62 33.03 -1.36 11.52
C SER A 62 31.68 -1.65 12.20
N GLN A 63 31.57 -1.36 13.49
CA GLN A 63 30.29 -1.54 14.23
C GLN A 63 29.29 -0.46 13.83
N ALA A 64 29.70 0.79 13.69
CA ALA A 64 28.84 1.88 13.23
C ALA A 64 28.29 1.60 11.83
N LEU A 65 29.14 1.13 10.92
CA LEU A 65 28.74 0.72 9.57
C LEU A 65 27.75 -0.46 9.61
N ALA A 66 28.02 -1.50 10.39
CA ALA A 66 27.13 -2.66 10.50
C ALA A 66 25.74 -2.27 11.02
N ILE A 67 25.66 -1.38 12.01
CA ILE A 67 24.39 -0.85 12.53
C ILE A 67 23.67 -0.05 11.46
N ALA A 68 24.34 0.86 10.76
CA ALA A 68 23.74 1.68 9.70
C ALA A 68 23.16 0.81 8.57
N VAL A 69 23.90 -0.19 8.12
CA VAL A 69 23.45 -1.15 7.10
C VAL A 69 22.25 -1.95 7.60
N ALA A 70 22.32 -2.51 8.80
CA ALA A 70 21.24 -3.30 9.37
C ALA A 70 19.94 -2.49 9.52
N LEU A 71 20.03 -1.25 10.00
CA LEU A 71 18.89 -0.35 10.10
C LEU A 71 18.31 0.01 8.73
N THR A 72 19.16 0.39 7.77
CA THR A 72 18.70 0.72 6.40
C THR A 72 17.97 -0.46 5.76
N VAL A 73 18.55 -1.64 5.79
CA VAL A 73 17.95 -2.85 5.21
C VAL A 73 16.66 -3.24 5.95
N GLY A 74 16.71 -3.26 7.28
CA GLY A 74 15.54 -3.62 8.10
C GLY A 74 14.35 -2.69 7.86
N PHE A 75 14.56 -1.37 7.89
CA PHE A 75 13.49 -0.39 7.62
C PHE A 75 13.00 -0.45 6.19
N THR A 76 13.89 -0.68 5.21
CA THR A 76 13.49 -0.84 3.79
C THR A 76 12.57 -2.04 3.62
N ILE A 77 12.92 -3.19 4.19
CA ILE A 77 12.08 -4.39 4.13
C ILE A 77 10.74 -4.15 4.83
N ALA A 78 10.74 -3.57 6.03
CA ALA A 78 9.52 -3.32 6.78
C ALA A 78 8.57 -2.37 6.01
N ALA A 79 9.08 -1.24 5.50
CA ALA A 79 8.30 -0.28 4.75
C ALA A 79 7.77 -0.89 3.44
N PHE A 80 8.57 -1.68 2.73
CA PHE A 80 8.16 -2.40 1.51
C PHE A 80 7.03 -3.39 1.79
N VAL A 81 7.13 -4.18 2.86
CA VAL A 81 6.08 -5.14 3.24
C VAL A 81 4.77 -4.42 3.57
N LEU A 82 4.83 -3.32 4.33
CA LEU A 82 3.65 -2.51 4.65
C LEU A 82 3.02 -1.89 3.39
N ASP A 83 3.83 -1.33 2.51
CA ASP A 83 3.37 -0.75 1.23
C ASP A 83 2.65 -1.81 0.38
N LEU A 84 3.24 -3.01 0.27
CA LEU A 84 2.61 -4.14 -0.44
C LEU A 84 1.28 -4.58 0.18
N GLN A 85 1.17 -4.60 1.52
CA GLN A 85 -0.08 -4.97 2.18
C GLN A 85 -1.20 -3.98 1.87
N ILE A 86 -0.89 -2.67 1.89
CA ILE A 86 -1.86 -1.62 1.59
C ILE A 86 -2.24 -1.64 0.11
N ILE A 87 -1.28 -1.80 -0.81
CA ILE A 87 -1.56 -1.94 -2.24
C ILE A 87 -2.50 -3.14 -2.48
N ARG A 88 -2.25 -4.28 -1.84
CA ARG A 88 -3.13 -5.45 -1.94
C ARG A 88 -4.55 -5.14 -1.47
N SER A 89 -4.69 -4.45 -0.35
CA SER A 89 -6.00 -4.06 0.18
C SER A 89 -6.72 -3.09 -0.77
N LYS A 90 -6.01 -2.08 -1.28
CA LYS A 90 -6.53 -1.13 -2.27
C LYS A 90 -7.03 -1.85 -3.54
N LEU A 91 -6.23 -2.77 -4.09
CA LEU A 91 -6.60 -3.53 -5.29
C LEU A 91 -7.88 -4.36 -5.09
N ARG A 92 -8.07 -4.96 -3.90
CA ARG A 92 -9.32 -5.68 -3.59
C ARG A 92 -10.54 -4.77 -3.59
N VAL A 93 -10.39 -3.53 -3.10
CA VAL A 93 -11.49 -2.55 -3.13
C VAL A 93 -11.81 -2.15 -4.57
N ILE A 94 -10.79 -1.94 -5.40
CA ILE A 94 -10.95 -1.63 -6.84
C ILE A 94 -11.67 -2.77 -7.55
N ASP A 95 -11.20 -4.01 -7.40
CA ASP A 95 -11.86 -5.19 -8.00
C ASP A 95 -13.33 -5.32 -7.55
N SER A 96 -13.61 -5.01 -6.28
CA SER A 96 -14.96 -5.05 -5.73
C SER A 96 -15.83 -3.90 -6.28
N LYS A 97 -15.23 -2.72 -6.52
CA LYS A 97 -15.90 -1.58 -7.16
C LYS A 97 -16.25 -1.90 -8.62
N GLU A 98 -15.29 -2.43 -9.38
CA GLU A 98 -15.49 -2.82 -10.78
C GLU A 98 -16.62 -3.86 -10.91
N ALA A 99 -16.61 -4.89 -10.03
CA ALA A 99 -17.67 -5.90 -10.02
C ALA A 99 -19.05 -5.32 -9.68
N LEU A 100 -19.10 -4.29 -8.81
CA LEU A 100 -20.36 -3.62 -8.46
C LEU A 100 -20.88 -2.76 -9.62
N ILE A 101 -19.98 -2.11 -10.36
CA ILE A 101 -20.31 -1.34 -11.57
C ILE A 101 -20.82 -2.30 -12.66
N ASP A 102 -20.13 -3.43 -12.92
CA ASP A 102 -20.56 -4.43 -13.90
C ASP A 102 -21.95 -4.99 -13.57
N PHE A 103 -22.21 -5.30 -12.29
CA PHE A 103 -23.52 -5.68 -11.82
C PHE A 103 -24.59 -4.64 -12.15
N THR A 104 -24.31 -3.36 -11.86
CA THR A 104 -25.26 -2.26 -12.11
C THR A 104 -25.57 -2.10 -13.58
N LEU A 105 -24.56 -2.16 -14.45
CA LEU A 105 -24.74 -2.05 -15.89
C LEU A 105 -25.59 -3.20 -16.43
N ARG A 106 -25.35 -4.45 -15.99
CA ARG A 106 -26.13 -5.61 -16.44
C ARG A 106 -27.59 -5.54 -15.98
N VAL A 107 -27.84 -5.07 -14.77
CA VAL A 107 -29.22 -4.86 -14.27
C VAL A 107 -29.90 -3.75 -15.08
N GLN A 108 -29.18 -2.70 -15.45
CA GLN A 108 -29.70 -1.64 -16.30
C GLN A 108 -30.00 -2.11 -17.72
N ASP A 109 -29.22 -3.08 -18.22
CA ASP A 109 -29.43 -3.75 -19.53
C ASP A 109 -30.57 -4.80 -19.48
N GLY A 110 -31.28 -4.92 -18.37
CA GLY A 110 -32.47 -5.78 -18.23
C GLY A 110 -32.23 -7.16 -17.62
N MET A 111 -31.02 -7.42 -17.06
CA MET A 111 -30.76 -8.67 -16.33
C MET A 111 -31.53 -8.69 -15.01
N ASP A 112 -32.24 -9.81 -14.71
CA ASP A 112 -32.80 -9.99 -13.35
C ASP A 112 -31.64 -10.07 -12.32
N PRO A 113 -31.66 -9.25 -11.25
CA PRO A 113 -30.67 -9.33 -10.18
C PRO A 113 -30.43 -10.72 -9.59
N LYS A 114 -31.45 -11.61 -9.68
CA LYS A 114 -31.36 -13.01 -9.22
C LYS A 114 -30.50 -13.89 -10.15
N GLU A 115 -30.33 -13.49 -11.40
CA GLU A 115 -29.53 -14.22 -12.39
C GLU A 115 -28.04 -13.87 -12.32
N TRP A 116 -27.65 -12.94 -11.44
CA TRP A 116 -26.26 -12.57 -11.24
C TRP A 116 -25.44 -13.77 -10.73
N ARG A 117 -24.54 -14.28 -11.57
CA ARG A 117 -23.64 -15.40 -11.26
C ARG A 117 -22.29 -14.97 -10.69
N GLY A 118 -22.10 -13.66 -10.46
CA GLY A 118 -20.89 -13.10 -9.85
C GLY A 118 -20.79 -13.32 -8.34
N ARG A 119 -19.94 -12.55 -7.70
CA ARG A 119 -19.83 -12.57 -6.22
C ARG A 119 -21.15 -12.11 -5.59
N PRO A 120 -21.57 -12.71 -4.45
CA PRO A 120 -22.79 -12.28 -3.77
C PRO A 120 -22.79 -10.77 -3.52
N LEU A 121 -23.87 -10.07 -3.85
CA LEU A 121 -23.99 -8.61 -3.74
C LEU A 121 -23.65 -8.13 -2.32
N LYS A 122 -24.06 -8.86 -1.30
CA LYS A 122 -23.69 -8.58 0.10
C LYS A 122 -22.17 -8.48 0.27
N ASN A 123 -21.40 -9.40 -0.32
CA ASN A 123 -19.95 -9.40 -0.22
C ASN A 123 -19.32 -8.25 -1.02
N LEU A 124 -19.92 -7.88 -2.16
CA LEU A 124 -19.45 -6.73 -2.94
C LEU A 124 -19.67 -5.41 -2.20
N LEU A 125 -20.79 -5.24 -1.52
CA LEU A 125 -21.12 -4.04 -0.75
C LEU A 125 -20.21 -3.89 0.48
N HIS A 126 -19.99 -4.97 1.24
CA HIS A 126 -19.23 -4.93 2.49
C HIS A 126 -17.71 -5.08 2.34
N ASN A 127 -17.21 -5.43 1.15
CA ASN A 127 -15.77 -5.63 0.96
C ASN A 127 -15.03 -4.28 0.87
N CYS A 128 -14.45 -3.87 1.99
CA CYS A 128 -13.58 -2.69 2.11
C CYS A 128 -12.07 -3.04 2.10
N GLY A 129 -11.70 -4.13 1.48
CA GLY A 129 -10.30 -4.58 1.38
C GLY A 129 -9.95 -5.76 2.29
N GLU A 130 -10.92 -6.27 3.06
CA GLU A 130 -10.76 -7.46 3.89
C GLU A 130 -11.04 -8.75 3.10
N GLY A 131 -10.32 -9.82 3.42
CA GLY A 131 -10.51 -11.15 2.85
C GLY A 131 -9.38 -11.65 1.96
N ARG A 132 -9.35 -12.98 1.76
CA ARG A 132 -8.40 -13.66 0.87
C ARG A 132 -8.91 -13.68 -0.58
N ALA A 133 -8.94 -12.54 -1.26
CA ALA A 133 -9.21 -12.55 -2.69
C ALA A 133 -7.93 -12.95 -3.43
N HIS A 134 -8.04 -13.87 -4.40
CA HIS A 134 -6.98 -14.12 -5.38
C HIS A 134 -6.84 -12.86 -6.24
N ILE A 135 -5.82 -12.07 -5.97
CA ILE A 135 -5.50 -10.90 -6.78
C ILE A 135 -4.81 -11.40 -8.03
N ASN A 136 -5.37 -11.09 -9.19
CA ASN A 136 -4.70 -11.35 -10.45
C ASN A 136 -3.59 -10.31 -10.68
N TRP A 137 -2.41 -10.60 -10.14
CA TRP A 137 -1.24 -9.72 -10.21
C TRP A 137 -0.82 -9.34 -11.64
N ARG A 138 -1.17 -10.16 -12.65
CA ARG A 138 -0.87 -9.88 -14.06
C ARG A 138 -1.66 -8.69 -14.60
N ARG A 139 -2.83 -8.39 -14.03
CA ARG A 139 -3.67 -7.27 -14.44
C ARG A 139 -3.18 -5.92 -13.86
N HIS A 140 -2.46 -5.98 -12.76
CA HIS A 140 -1.95 -4.81 -12.04
C HIS A 140 -0.41 -4.85 -12.01
N SER A 141 0.24 -4.47 -13.10
CA SER A 141 1.71 -4.46 -13.30
C SER A 141 2.48 -3.48 -12.36
N SER A 142 1.86 -3.03 -11.29
CA SER A 142 2.28 -1.89 -10.48
C SER A 142 3.28 -2.20 -9.35
N ILE A 143 3.83 -3.43 -9.25
CA ILE A 143 4.79 -3.73 -8.18
C ILE A 143 6.19 -3.21 -8.53
N TRP A 144 6.56 -3.23 -9.81
CA TRP A 144 7.88 -2.78 -10.25
C TRP A 144 8.23 -1.35 -9.84
N PRO A 145 7.34 -0.34 -10.01
CA PRO A 145 7.64 1.00 -9.53
C PRO A 145 7.91 1.07 -8.03
N VAL A 146 7.24 0.23 -7.25
CA VAL A 146 7.43 0.16 -5.79
C VAL A 146 8.79 -0.45 -5.45
N VAL A 147 9.17 -1.55 -6.10
CA VAL A 147 10.50 -2.15 -5.94
C VAL A 147 11.60 -1.14 -6.31
N VAL A 148 11.46 -0.49 -7.46
CA VAL A 148 12.40 0.54 -7.92
C VAL A 148 12.51 1.68 -6.91
N LEU A 149 11.39 2.18 -6.38
CA LEU A 149 11.39 3.24 -5.37
C LEU A 149 12.25 2.87 -4.15
N TYR A 150 12.03 1.69 -3.58
CA TYR A 150 12.73 1.24 -2.38
C TYR A 150 14.20 0.90 -2.66
N CYS A 151 14.52 0.29 -3.79
CA CYS A 151 15.90 0.02 -4.18
C CYS A 151 16.67 1.31 -4.49
N CYS A 152 16.12 2.22 -5.29
CA CYS A 152 16.77 3.46 -5.64
C CYS A 152 16.98 4.40 -4.45
N SER A 153 16.17 4.31 -3.39
CA SER A 153 16.34 5.11 -2.18
C SER A 153 17.34 4.49 -1.19
N ALA A 154 17.41 3.17 -1.07
CA ALA A 154 18.30 2.49 -0.13
C ALA A 154 19.74 2.36 -0.65
N ILE A 155 19.94 2.05 -1.93
CA ILE A 155 21.27 1.79 -2.52
C ILE A 155 22.23 2.97 -2.36
N PRO A 156 21.86 4.24 -2.65
CA PRO A 156 22.78 5.38 -2.48
C PRO A 156 23.29 5.53 -1.05
N ILE A 157 22.42 5.26 -0.05
CA ILE A 157 22.79 5.34 1.36
C ILE A 157 23.79 4.26 1.72
N LEU A 158 23.57 3.04 1.25
CA LEU A 158 24.49 1.91 1.46
C LEU A 158 25.86 2.17 0.81
N ILE A 159 25.87 2.73 -0.42
CA ILE A 159 27.10 3.11 -1.11
C ILE A 159 27.82 4.23 -0.34
N ALA A 160 27.09 5.26 0.09
CA ALA A 160 27.67 6.36 0.87
C ALA A 160 28.29 5.85 2.18
N CYS A 161 27.58 4.99 2.92
CA CYS A 161 28.10 4.36 4.14
C CYS A 161 29.39 3.56 3.85
N TYR A 162 29.43 2.80 2.75
CA TYR A 162 30.61 2.02 2.37
C TYR A 162 31.81 2.91 2.01
N VAL A 163 31.59 3.93 1.17
CA VAL A 163 32.67 4.86 0.73
C VAL A 163 33.25 5.65 1.90
N ILE A 164 32.43 6.06 2.87
CA ILE A 164 32.90 6.79 4.05
C ILE A 164 33.66 5.86 5.01
N ALA A 165 33.37 4.57 4.99
CA ALA A 165 33.99 3.57 5.85
C ALA A 165 35.29 2.99 5.28
N ALA A 166 35.51 3.07 3.96
CA ALA A 166 36.74 2.67 3.27
C ALA A 166 37.84 3.70 3.41
#